data_84e12fa6be9e0116147a700122d17be5
#
_entry.id   84e12fa6be9e0116147a700122d17be5
#
_cell.length_a   1.000
_cell.length_b   1.000
_cell.length_c   1.000
_cell.angle_alpha   90.00
_cell.angle_beta   90.00
_cell.angle_gamma   90.00
#
_symmetry.space_group_name_H-M   'P 1'
#
loop_
_entity.id
_entity.type
_entity.pdbx_description
1 polymer ?
#
loop_
_entity_poly.entity_id
_entity_poly.type
_entity_poly.pdbx_seq_one_letter_code
_entity_poly.pdbx_strand_id
1 'polypeptide(L)'
;MSVKYRRLTPEELSELEKEFIDFLVVNGITADVWEKMKIEENEKANRMIELFSDVVFEGVTRKASFLDHVSADTLYAFHYLENEVQLVGIEDASKTLDFTQKETLGLLQTSAPDGVKVFFKAKPYQKQREQEVFDLIKAGAQVSDGELFKQLSLLYASSEDC
;
A
#
# COMPACT_ATOMS: atom_id res chain seq x y z
N MET A 1 -9.55 11.03 -20.96
CA MET A 1 -8.83 9.85 -20.49
C MET A 1 -8.84 9.80 -18.97
N SER A 2 -9.08 8.63 -18.41
CA SER A 2 -9.12 8.44 -16.97
C SER A 2 -7.71 8.26 -16.40
N VAL A 3 -7.56 8.50 -15.09
CA VAL A 3 -6.33 8.19 -14.37
C VAL A 3 -6.11 6.69 -14.31
N LYS A 4 -4.84 6.28 -14.22
CA LYS A 4 -4.48 4.86 -14.09
C LYS A 4 -4.80 4.34 -12.69
N TYR A 5 -4.55 5.16 -11.66
CA TYR A 5 -4.79 4.79 -10.26
C TYR A 5 -5.96 5.58 -9.69
N ARG A 6 -5.69 6.75 -9.15
CA ARG A 6 -6.71 7.70 -8.72
C ARG A 6 -6.10 9.10 -8.68
N ARG A 7 -6.96 10.10 -8.68
CA ARG A 7 -6.52 11.48 -8.55
C ARG A 7 -6.14 11.78 -7.09
N LEU A 8 -5.04 12.50 -6.89
CA LEU A 8 -4.66 13.00 -5.58
C LEU A 8 -5.73 13.97 -5.06
N THR A 9 -5.99 13.91 -3.77
CA THR A 9 -6.89 14.87 -3.12
C THR A 9 -6.21 16.23 -3.05
N PRO A 10 -6.97 17.35 -2.88
CA PRO A 10 -6.36 18.65 -2.69
C PRO A 10 -5.35 18.69 -1.54
N GLU A 11 -5.62 17.98 -0.45
CA GLU A 11 -4.72 17.90 0.70
C GLU A 11 -3.42 17.19 0.34
N GLU A 12 -3.53 16.04 -0.35
CA GLU A 12 -2.36 15.28 -0.80
C GLU A 12 -1.53 16.09 -1.79
N LEU A 13 -2.19 16.78 -2.71
CA LEU A 13 -1.51 17.61 -3.71
C LEU A 13 -0.76 18.75 -3.02
N SER A 14 -1.35 19.35 -1.99
CA SER A 14 -0.72 20.41 -1.21
C SER A 14 0.55 19.90 -0.50
N GLU A 15 0.50 18.69 0.05
CA GLU A 15 1.67 18.08 0.70
C GLU A 15 2.79 17.78 -0.30
N LEU A 16 2.46 17.58 -1.56
CA LEU A 16 3.41 17.28 -2.65
C LEU A 16 3.65 18.50 -3.55
N GLU A 17 3.42 19.70 -3.03
CA GLU A 17 3.49 20.94 -3.82
C GLU A 17 4.82 21.10 -4.56
N LYS A 18 5.92 20.85 -3.88
CA LYS A 18 7.26 20.98 -4.49
C LYS A 18 7.43 20.00 -5.65
N GLU A 19 7.04 18.77 -5.44
CA GLU A 19 7.14 17.72 -6.46
C GLU A 19 6.23 18.03 -7.65
N PHE A 20 5.05 18.59 -7.38
CA PHE A 20 4.12 18.99 -8.43
C PHE A 20 4.68 20.15 -9.27
N ILE A 21 5.28 21.14 -8.61
CA ILE A 21 5.92 22.26 -9.30
C ILE A 21 7.03 21.75 -10.21
N ASP A 22 7.87 20.84 -9.70
CA ASP A 22 8.95 20.24 -10.49
C ASP A 22 8.39 19.50 -11.70
N PHE A 23 7.29 18.75 -11.51
CA PHE A 23 6.61 18.05 -12.59
C PHE A 23 6.11 19.02 -13.67
N LEU A 24 5.51 20.12 -13.27
CA LEU A 24 5.01 21.15 -14.21
C LEU A 24 6.16 21.74 -15.00
N VAL A 25 7.28 22.06 -14.34
CA VAL A 25 8.46 22.66 -14.99
C VAL A 25 9.02 21.69 -16.05
N VAL A 26 9.13 20.41 -15.71
CA VAL A 26 9.60 19.39 -16.66
C VAL A 26 8.69 19.31 -17.87
N ASN A 27 7.41 19.62 -17.72
CA ASN A 27 6.43 19.63 -18.81
C ASN A 27 6.27 21.01 -19.46
N GLY A 28 7.19 21.94 -19.18
CA GLY A 28 7.21 23.25 -19.82
C GLY A 28 6.21 24.27 -19.25
N ILE A 29 5.68 24.00 -18.07
CA ILE A 29 4.67 24.85 -17.44
C ILE A 29 5.28 25.61 -16.27
N THR A 30 5.39 26.94 -16.41
CA THR A 30 5.88 27.81 -15.33
C THR A 30 4.75 28.10 -14.34
N ALA A 31 5.10 28.67 -13.18
CA ALA A 31 4.10 29.02 -12.17
C ALA A 31 3.03 29.96 -12.73
N ASP A 32 3.47 30.98 -13.51
CA ASP A 32 2.53 31.94 -14.11
C ASP A 32 1.60 31.27 -15.11
N VAL A 33 2.13 30.38 -15.94
CA VAL A 33 1.33 29.65 -16.92
C VAL A 33 0.34 28.74 -16.20
N TRP A 34 0.77 28.09 -15.10
CA TRP A 34 -0.11 27.24 -14.31
C TRP A 34 -1.29 28.02 -13.72
N GLU A 35 -1.03 29.20 -13.15
CA GLU A 35 -2.09 30.03 -12.57
C GLU A 35 -3.14 30.42 -13.63
N LYS A 36 -2.69 30.77 -14.83
CA LYS A 36 -3.61 31.04 -15.94
C LYS A 36 -4.36 29.80 -16.38
N MET A 37 -3.67 28.68 -16.47
CA MET A 37 -4.26 27.41 -16.92
C MET A 37 -5.40 26.97 -16.00
N LYS A 38 -5.24 27.14 -14.70
CA LYS A 38 -6.29 26.79 -13.73
C LYS A 38 -7.58 27.56 -13.98
N ILE A 39 -7.48 28.80 -14.47
CA ILE A 39 -8.62 29.68 -14.69
C ILE A 39 -9.15 29.56 -16.13
N GLU A 40 -8.28 29.62 -17.12
CA GLU A 40 -8.66 29.69 -18.52
C GLU A 40 -8.76 28.35 -19.23
N GLU A 41 -7.98 27.37 -18.77
CA GLU A 41 -7.91 26.04 -19.40
C GLU A 41 -8.06 24.95 -18.35
N ASN A 42 -9.17 24.98 -17.64
CA ASN A 42 -9.43 24.11 -16.51
C ASN A 42 -9.29 22.62 -16.83
N GLU A 43 -9.69 22.19 -18.04
CA GLU A 43 -9.55 20.80 -18.45
C GLU A 43 -8.08 20.38 -18.56
N LYS A 44 -7.23 21.26 -19.10
CA LYS A 44 -5.80 20.98 -19.18
C LYS A 44 -5.16 20.93 -17.79
N ALA A 45 -5.58 21.84 -16.90
CA ALA A 45 -5.09 21.85 -15.53
C ALA A 45 -5.46 20.55 -14.82
N ASN A 46 -6.69 20.12 -14.96
CA ASN A 46 -7.14 18.85 -14.38
C ASN A 46 -6.35 17.66 -14.95
N ARG A 47 -6.08 17.68 -16.25
CA ARG A 47 -5.30 16.63 -16.90
C ARG A 47 -3.86 16.57 -16.33
N MET A 48 -3.24 17.73 -16.06
CA MET A 48 -1.92 17.75 -15.46
C MET A 48 -1.92 17.17 -14.05
N ILE A 49 -2.94 17.45 -13.27
CA ILE A 49 -3.09 16.86 -11.93
C ILE A 49 -3.28 15.34 -12.02
N GLU A 50 -4.05 14.88 -12.98
CA GLU A 50 -4.24 13.44 -13.19
C GLU A 50 -2.95 12.73 -13.58
N LEU A 51 -2.19 13.33 -14.49
CA LEU A 51 -0.90 12.78 -14.92
C LEU A 51 0.09 12.72 -13.76
N PHE A 52 0.16 13.80 -12.96
CA PHE A 52 1.03 13.84 -11.80
C PHE A 52 0.60 12.77 -10.77
N SER A 53 -0.70 12.64 -10.56
CA SER A 53 -1.25 11.62 -9.64
C SER A 53 -0.78 10.22 -10.05
N ASP A 54 -0.85 9.89 -11.33
CA ASP A 54 -0.39 8.59 -11.83
C ASP A 54 1.12 8.41 -11.62
N VAL A 55 1.91 9.46 -11.81
CA VAL A 55 3.37 9.41 -11.57
C VAL A 55 3.66 9.11 -10.10
N VAL A 56 2.94 9.77 -9.18
CA VAL A 56 3.13 9.58 -7.74
C VAL A 56 2.80 8.13 -7.35
N PHE A 57 1.63 7.64 -7.76
CA PHE A 57 1.22 6.27 -7.39
C PHE A 57 2.06 5.21 -8.06
N GLU A 58 2.52 5.44 -9.29
CA GLU A 58 3.47 4.54 -9.94
C GLU A 58 4.75 4.42 -9.14
N GLY A 59 5.27 5.55 -8.63
CA GLY A 59 6.46 5.55 -7.80
C GLY A 59 6.26 4.80 -6.48
N VAL A 60 5.15 5.06 -5.80
CA VAL A 60 4.83 4.38 -4.54
C VAL A 60 4.70 2.87 -4.73
N THR A 61 3.94 2.45 -5.74
CA THR A 61 3.66 1.03 -5.95
C THR A 61 4.89 0.27 -6.44
N ARG A 62 5.76 0.89 -7.23
CA ARG A 62 7.01 0.27 -7.67
C ARG A 62 7.97 0.03 -6.51
N LYS A 63 8.05 0.97 -5.58
CA LYS A 63 8.95 0.87 -4.43
C LYS A 63 8.42 -0.04 -3.33
N ALA A 64 7.12 -0.24 -3.28
CA ALA A 64 6.52 -1.06 -2.22
C ALA A 64 6.86 -2.52 -2.43
N SER A 65 7.51 -3.12 -1.43
CA SER A 65 7.79 -4.56 -1.40
C SER A 65 6.89 -5.28 -0.39
N PHE A 66 6.53 -4.60 0.68
CA PHE A 66 5.74 -5.18 1.76
C PHE A 66 4.54 -4.30 2.08
N LEU A 67 3.41 -4.94 2.33
CA LEU A 67 2.19 -4.28 2.81
C LEU A 67 1.66 -5.03 4.01
N ASP A 68 1.18 -4.29 5.00
CA ASP A 68 0.55 -4.86 6.19
C ASP A 68 -0.92 -4.44 6.21
N HIS A 69 -1.80 -5.40 6.50
CA HIS A 69 -3.23 -5.13 6.66
C HIS A 69 -3.67 -5.68 8.00
N VAL A 70 -3.93 -4.79 8.95
CA VAL A 70 -4.21 -5.13 10.34
C VAL A 70 -5.65 -4.78 10.68
N SER A 71 -6.35 -5.73 11.29
CA SER A 71 -7.66 -5.51 11.88
C SER A 71 -7.68 -6.14 13.27
N ALA A 72 -8.80 -6.02 13.97
CA ALA A 72 -8.87 -6.55 15.35
C ALA A 72 -8.64 -8.06 15.40
N ASP A 73 -9.19 -8.81 14.44
CA ASP A 73 -9.15 -10.27 14.45
C ASP A 73 -8.29 -10.89 13.34
N THR A 74 -7.67 -10.08 12.51
CA THR A 74 -6.81 -10.56 11.42
C THR A 74 -5.54 -9.73 11.32
N LEU A 75 -4.48 -10.40 10.88
CA LEU A 75 -3.18 -9.76 10.68
C LEU A 75 -2.60 -10.36 9.42
N TYR A 76 -2.51 -9.56 8.36
CA TYR A 76 -2.02 -10.01 7.07
C TYR A 76 -0.76 -9.25 6.69
N ALA A 77 0.28 -9.96 6.32
CA ALA A 77 1.52 -9.38 5.82
C ALA A 77 1.79 -9.91 4.43
N PHE A 78 1.97 -8.99 3.48
CA PHE A 78 2.15 -9.31 2.06
C PHE A 78 3.56 -8.95 1.61
N HIS A 79 4.13 -9.82 0.78
CA HIS A 79 5.42 -9.57 0.12
C HIS A 79 5.19 -9.62 -1.38
N TYR A 80 5.34 -8.48 -2.04
CA TYR A 80 5.11 -8.33 -3.49
C TYR A 80 6.44 -8.53 -4.22
N LEU A 81 6.65 -9.74 -4.72
CA LEU A 81 7.82 -10.10 -5.51
C LEU A 81 7.59 -9.72 -6.98
N GLU A 82 8.55 -10.05 -7.84
CA GLU A 82 8.45 -9.70 -9.26
C GLU A 82 7.27 -10.38 -9.95
N ASN A 83 7.08 -11.67 -9.68
CA ASN A 83 6.10 -12.48 -10.41
C ASN A 83 4.96 -13.03 -9.55
N GLU A 84 5.02 -12.83 -8.25
CA GLU A 84 3.99 -13.34 -7.34
C GLU A 84 3.91 -12.49 -6.08
N VAL A 85 2.76 -12.59 -5.40
CA VAL A 85 2.59 -12.03 -4.07
C VAL A 85 2.51 -13.17 -3.07
N GLN A 86 3.21 -13.04 -1.96
CA GLN A 86 3.16 -13.98 -0.84
C GLN A 86 2.41 -13.34 0.32
N LEU A 87 1.61 -14.13 1.00
CA LEU A 87 0.83 -13.70 2.16
C LEU A 87 1.09 -14.63 3.32
N VAL A 88 1.49 -14.07 4.46
CA VAL A 88 1.43 -14.77 5.74
C VAL A 88 0.32 -14.11 6.54
N GLY A 89 -0.62 -14.91 7.02
CA GLY A 89 -1.76 -14.38 7.72
C GLY A 89 -2.02 -15.05 9.06
N ILE A 90 -2.61 -14.28 9.94
CA ILE A 90 -3.10 -14.77 11.23
C ILE A 90 -4.55 -14.38 11.36
N GLU A 91 -5.37 -15.33 11.79
CA GLU A 91 -6.79 -15.12 12.04
C GLU A 91 -7.13 -15.65 13.43
N ASP A 92 -7.80 -14.82 14.23
CA ASP A 92 -8.30 -15.22 15.54
C ASP A 92 -9.80 -15.45 15.45
N ALA A 93 -10.19 -16.70 15.21
CA ALA A 93 -11.59 -17.09 15.09
C ALA A 93 -12.36 -16.90 16.39
N SER A 94 -11.69 -16.97 17.53
CA SER A 94 -12.33 -16.76 18.85
C SER A 94 -12.64 -15.31 19.14
N LYS A 95 -12.00 -14.37 18.43
CA LYS A 95 -12.17 -12.92 18.59
C LYS A 95 -11.86 -12.44 20.02
N THR A 96 -10.92 -13.12 20.69
CA THR A 96 -10.50 -12.76 22.04
C THR A 96 -9.29 -11.84 22.06
N LEU A 97 -8.57 -11.72 20.91
CA LEU A 97 -7.41 -10.86 20.79
C LEU A 97 -7.75 -9.64 19.93
N ASP A 98 -6.96 -8.61 20.11
CA ASP A 98 -7.08 -7.40 19.28
C ASP A 98 -5.69 -7.09 18.71
N PHE A 99 -5.49 -7.43 17.42
CA PHE A 99 -4.21 -7.26 16.75
C PHE A 99 -3.86 -5.79 16.48
N THR A 100 -4.78 -4.86 16.73
CA THR A 100 -4.46 -3.44 16.63
C THR A 100 -3.69 -2.94 17.85
N GLN A 101 -3.60 -3.76 18.91
CA GLN A 101 -2.89 -3.41 20.14
C GLN A 101 -1.47 -3.98 20.13
N LYS A 102 -0.49 -3.17 20.55
CA LYS A 102 0.92 -3.57 20.61
C LYS A 102 1.15 -4.78 21.51
N GLU A 103 0.42 -4.84 22.62
CA GLU A 103 0.53 -5.94 23.58
C GLU A 103 0.20 -7.29 22.94
N THR A 104 -0.80 -7.29 22.08
CA THR A 104 -1.20 -8.50 21.36
C THR A 104 -0.10 -8.96 20.41
N LEU A 105 0.54 -8.02 19.70
CA LEU A 105 1.64 -8.34 18.80
C LEU A 105 2.82 -8.96 19.53
N GLY A 106 3.04 -8.54 20.79
CA GLY A 106 4.10 -9.11 21.63
C GLY A 106 3.87 -10.59 21.93
N LEU A 107 2.63 -11.03 22.01
CA LEU A 107 2.30 -12.44 22.28
C LEU A 107 2.71 -13.36 21.11
N LEU A 108 2.89 -12.81 19.93
CA LEU A 108 3.19 -13.59 18.73
C LEU A 108 4.69 -13.84 18.53
N GLN A 109 5.55 -13.30 19.39
CA GLN A 109 6.99 -13.38 19.19
C GLN A 109 7.55 -14.79 19.34
N THR A 110 6.96 -15.62 20.15
CA THR A 110 7.48 -16.96 20.44
C THR A 110 6.61 -18.07 19.89
N SER A 111 5.30 -17.93 19.95
CA SER A 111 4.37 -18.96 19.48
C SER A 111 3.00 -18.36 19.20
N ALA A 112 2.20 -19.07 18.41
CA ALA A 112 0.83 -18.68 18.15
C ALA A 112 -0.03 -19.00 19.37
N PRO A 113 -0.84 -18.04 19.85
CA PRO A 113 -1.80 -18.32 20.94
C PRO A 113 -2.85 -19.34 20.50
N ASP A 114 -3.47 -19.99 21.48
CA ASP A 114 -4.56 -20.94 21.23
C ASP A 114 -5.71 -20.25 20.51
N GLY A 115 -6.31 -20.94 19.55
CA GLY A 115 -7.44 -20.40 18.79
C GLY A 115 -7.04 -19.52 17.61
N VAL A 116 -5.75 -19.32 17.40
CA VAL A 116 -5.22 -18.50 16.31
C VAL A 116 -4.73 -19.41 15.21
N LYS A 117 -5.16 -19.12 13.97
CA LYS A 117 -4.72 -19.85 12.78
C LYS A 117 -3.65 -19.05 12.07
N VAL A 118 -2.52 -19.69 11.79
CA VAL A 118 -1.43 -19.11 11.00
C VAL A 118 -1.39 -19.83 9.65
N PHE A 119 -1.30 -19.07 8.55
CA PHE A 119 -1.29 -19.67 7.22
C PHE A 119 -0.37 -18.88 6.27
N PHE A 120 0.01 -19.56 5.19
CA PHE A 120 0.82 -18.99 4.12
C PHE A 120 0.15 -19.26 2.78
N LYS A 121 0.14 -18.27 1.90
CA LYS A 121 -0.36 -18.40 0.53
C LYS A 121 0.55 -17.64 -0.42
N ALA A 122 0.65 -18.12 -1.65
CA ALA A 122 1.34 -17.40 -2.72
C ALA A 122 0.51 -17.53 -3.98
N LYS A 123 0.45 -16.47 -4.77
CA LYS A 123 -0.27 -16.52 -6.04
C LYS A 123 0.37 -15.59 -7.07
N PRO A 124 0.28 -15.96 -8.36
CA PRO A 124 0.74 -15.07 -9.43
C PRO A 124 -0.19 -13.87 -9.58
N TYR A 125 0.31 -12.83 -10.21
CA TYR A 125 -0.49 -11.63 -10.47
C TYR A 125 -1.48 -11.87 -11.60
N GLN A 126 -2.68 -11.34 -11.44
CA GLN A 126 -3.72 -11.33 -12.48
C GLN A 126 -3.70 -10.03 -13.27
N LYS A 127 -3.17 -8.96 -12.66
CA LYS A 127 -2.97 -7.66 -13.26
C LYS A 127 -1.49 -7.32 -13.17
N GLN A 128 -1.10 -6.13 -13.63
CA GLN A 128 0.25 -5.64 -13.37
C GLN A 128 0.49 -5.58 -11.87
N ARG A 129 1.72 -5.89 -11.45
CA ARG A 129 2.10 -5.92 -10.05
C ARG A 129 1.72 -4.62 -9.32
N GLU A 130 2.04 -3.48 -9.91
CA GLU A 130 1.78 -2.17 -9.32
C GLU A 130 0.29 -1.91 -9.13
N GLN A 131 -0.54 -2.40 -10.04
CA GLN A 131 -1.98 -2.28 -9.92
C GLN A 131 -2.52 -3.10 -8.74
N GLU A 132 -2.00 -4.31 -8.54
CA GLU A 132 -2.42 -5.15 -7.41
C GLU A 132 -1.95 -4.57 -6.09
N VAL A 133 -0.74 -3.99 -6.04
CA VAL A 133 -0.26 -3.27 -4.87
C VAL A 133 -1.22 -2.11 -4.54
N PHE A 134 -1.57 -1.32 -5.55
CA PHE A 134 -2.47 -0.19 -5.36
C PHE A 134 -3.85 -0.64 -4.88
N ASP A 135 -4.38 -1.71 -5.44
CA ASP A 135 -5.70 -2.24 -5.06
C ASP A 135 -5.71 -2.59 -3.56
N LEU A 136 -4.63 -3.17 -3.06
CA LEU A 136 -4.55 -3.52 -1.64
C LEU A 136 -4.40 -2.28 -0.75
N ILE A 137 -3.64 -1.29 -1.17
CA ILE A 137 -3.54 -0.01 -0.47
C ILE A 137 -4.92 0.64 -0.38
N LYS A 138 -5.67 0.59 -1.47
CA LYS A 138 -7.03 1.14 -1.53
C LYS A 138 -7.97 0.40 -0.57
N ALA A 139 -7.71 -0.89 -0.33
CA ALA A 139 -8.48 -1.70 0.60
C ALA A 139 -8.10 -1.47 2.06
N GLY A 140 -7.08 -0.65 2.33
CA GLY A 140 -6.71 -0.26 3.69
C GLY A 140 -5.34 -0.73 4.17
N ALA A 141 -4.60 -1.45 3.34
CA ALA A 141 -3.26 -1.90 3.71
C ALA A 141 -2.27 -0.73 3.68
N GLN A 142 -1.19 -0.87 4.45
CA GLN A 142 -0.15 0.15 4.54
C GLN A 142 1.19 -0.41 4.10
N VAL A 143 1.96 0.41 3.38
CA VAL A 143 3.33 0.05 2.99
C VAL A 143 4.17 -0.07 4.25
N SER A 144 4.95 -1.15 4.36
CA SER A 144 5.76 -1.43 5.53
C SER A 144 7.20 -1.81 5.14
N ASP A 145 8.03 -2.00 6.16
CA ASP A 145 9.43 -2.38 5.99
C ASP A 145 9.63 -3.90 5.93
N GLY A 146 8.57 -4.68 6.08
CA GLY A 146 8.64 -6.14 6.02
C GLY A 146 8.91 -6.84 7.35
N GLU A 147 9.02 -6.10 8.46
CA GLU A 147 9.28 -6.71 9.75
C GLU A 147 8.14 -7.63 10.19
N LEU A 148 6.89 -7.22 9.96
CA LEU A 148 5.75 -8.06 10.29
C LEU A 148 5.75 -9.34 9.44
N PHE A 149 6.00 -9.23 8.15
CA PHE A 149 6.08 -10.40 7.26
C PHE A 149 7.13 -11.38 7.76
N LYS A 150 8.30 -10.88 8.14
CA LYS A 150 9.39 -11.71 8.67
C LYS A 150 8.97 -12.41 9.94
N GLN A 151 8.39 -11.67 10.88
CA GLN A 151 7.94 -12.22 12.16
C GLN A 151 6.90 -13.31 11.97
N LEU A 152 5.88 -13.05 11.13
CA LEU A 152 4.82 -14.02 10.87
C LEU A 152 5.33 -15.24 10.09
N SER A 153 6.30 -15.05 9.20
CA SER A 153 6.92 -16.16 8.47
C SER A 153 7.65 -17.11 9.41
N LEU A 154 8.35 -16.57 10.39
CA LEU A 154 9.02 -17.39 11.42
C LEU A 154 7.99 -18.13 12.27
N LEU A 155 6.90 -17.47 12.62
CA LEU A 155 5.82 -18.08 13.39
C LEU A 155 5.16 -19.22 12.60
N TYR A 156 4.91 -19.02 11.31
CA TYR A 156 4.36 -20.03 10.42
C TYR A 156 5.26 -21.26 10.34
N ALA A 157 6.56 -21.04 10.12
CA ALA A 157 7.55 -22.14 10.05
C ALA A 157 7.58 -22.93 11.35
N SER A 158 7.50 -22.24 12.49
CA SER A 158 7.47 -22.85 13.80
C SER A 158 6.21 -23.70 14.02
N SER A 159 5.06 -23.24 13.51
CA SER A 159 3.79 -23.95 13.65
C SER A 159 3.73 -25.22 12.80
N GLU A 160 4.45 -25.27 11.67
CA GLU A 160 4.49 -26.42 10.78
C GLU A 160 5.37 -27.56 11.33
N ASP A 161 6.31 -27.24 12.21
CA ASP A 161 7.23 -28.20 12.80
C ASP A 161 6.60 -28.98 13.96
N CYS A 162 5.34 -28.75 14.26
CA CYS A 162 4.65 -29.45 15.35
C CYS A 162 3.96 -30.73 14.89
#